data_a7723ebbe18b948bfa1568daf2c72dfa
#
_entry.id   a7723ebbe18b948bfa1568daf2c72dfa
#
_cell.length_a   1.000
_cell.length_b   1.000
_cell.length_c   1.000
_cell.angle_alpha   90.00
_cell.angle_beta   90.00
_cell.angle_gamma   90.00
#
_symmetry.space_group_name_H-M   'P 1'
#
loop_
_entity.id
_entity.type
_entity.pdbx_description
1 polymer ?
#
loop_
_entity_poly.entity_id
_entity_poly.type
_entity_poly.pdbx_seq_one_letter_code
_entity_poly.pdbx_strand_id
1 'polypeptide(L)'
;IFVVDRHQKLKGILPLAKIIVSDPERTVKELMRGDTLTLNPMDDATDAAQAFERYDLVSAPVVDETGRLVGRLTVDEVMDVIRESSDEDAFAAVGLDDEQDLFGSIWDAAKSRWIWLGVNLCTAFFASRVISCFEGTISKVVALATLLPIVAGIAGNTGNQTLTLLVRSLAMGQVTSANQLDLFKKEFCVALINGLIWGAIAGGLAWLLYADSDLGMKLGLVMFLAMLLNIIVGAIVGLIVPLTLKHFGRDPAMGSSVLLTFITDSGGFLIFLGLATFFFR
;
A
#
# COMPACT_ATOMS: atom_id res chain seq x y z
N ILE A 1 -21.28 22.47 22.07
CA ILE A 1 -22.25 21.92 23.02
C ILE A 1 -23.37 21.30 22.22
N PHE A 2 -23.75 20.04 22.53
CA PHE A 2 -24.89 19.40 21.92
C PHE A 2 -26.19 19.78 22.63
N VAL A 3 -27.20 20.13 21.86
CA VAL A 3 -28.51 20.54 22.37
C VAL A 3 -29.48 19.40 22.18
N VAL A 4 -30.11 18.96 23.27
CA VAL A 4 -31.09 17.84 23.28
C VAL A 4 -32.43 18.30 23.83
N ASP A 5 -33.49 17.60 23.52
CA ASP A 5 -34.81 17.81 24.11
C ASP A 5 -34.96 17.02 25.44
N ARG A 6 -36.16 17.09 26.04
CA ARG A 6 -36.48 16.39 27.31
C ARG A 6 -36.39 14.87 27.21
N HIS A 7 -36.40 14.33 25.99
CA HIS A 7 -36.30 12.90 25.68
C HIS A 7 -34.87 12.51 25.24
N GLN A 8 -33.89 13.42 25.46
CA GLN A 8 -32.47 13.27 25.03
C GLN A 8 -32.28 13.15 23.51
N LYS A 9 -33.27 13.51 22.70
CA LYS A 9 -33.12 13.56 21.23
C LYS A 9 -32.31 14.78 20.84
N LEU A 10 -31.33 14.57 19.94
CA LEU A 10 -30.48 15.64 19.43
C LEU A 10 -31.31 16.64 18.62
N LYS A 11 -31.14 17.94 18.89
CA LYS A 11 -31.76 19.06 18.19
C LYS A 11 -30.76 19.90 17.39
N GLY A 12 -29.50 19.86 17.78
CA GLY A 12 -28.46 20.61 17.07
C GLY A 12 -27.21 20.82 17.91
N ILE A 13 -26.30 21.60 17.35
CA ILE A 13 -25.04 22.01 18.02
C ILE A 13 -25.06 23.52 18.27
N LEU A 14 -24.64 23.91 19.44
CA LEU A 14 -24.41 25.30 19.83
C LEU A 14 -22.89 25.53 19.95
N PRO A 15 -22.29 26.24 18.97
CA PRO A 15 -20.86 26.59 19.05
C PRO A 15 -20.58 27.49 20.26
N LEU A 16 -19.53 27.15 21.03
CA LEU A 16 -19.15 27.91 22.24
C LEU A 16 -18.85 29.41 21.91
N ALA A 17 -18.20 29.65 20.77
CA ALA A 17 -17.93 31.02 20.32
C ALA A 17 -19.21 31.85 20.14
N LYS A 18 -20.30 31.23 19.67
CA LYS A 18 -21.59 31.92 19.54
C LYS A 18 -22.19 32.30 20.89
N ILE A 19 -22.02 31.47 21.92
CA ILE A 19 -22.49 31.80 23.28
C ILE A 19 -21.77 33.03 23.80
N ILE A 20 -20.44 33.09 23.63
CA ILE A 20 -19.58 34.14 24.19
C ILE A 20 -19.89 35.53 23.56
N VAL A 21 -20.18 35.54 22.24
CA VAL A 21 -20.39 36.83 21.51
C VAL A 21 -21.86 37.20 21.35
N SER A 22 -22.81 36.38 21.82
CA SER A 22 -24.23 36.68 21.68
C SER A 22 -24.79 37.41 22.88
N ASP A 23 -25.85 38.17 22.64
CA ASP A 23 -26.60 38.82 23.70
C ASP A 23 -27.17 37.78 24.67
N PRO A 24 -27.04 37.93 25.99
CA PRO A 24 -27.58 37.03 27.01
C PRO A 24 -29.09 36.78 26.91
N GLU A 25 -29.84 37.70 26.33
CA GLU A 25 -31.30 37.55 26.14
C GLU A 25 -31.69 36.58 24.99
N ARG A 26 -30.73 36.17 24.16
CA ARG A 26 -31.01 35.24 23.04
C ARG A 26 -31.19 33.82 23.51
N THR A 27 -32.15 33.15 22.91
CA THR A 27 -32.46 31.77 23.23
C THR A 27 -31.50 30.76 22.53
N VAL A 28 -31.25 29.61 23.19
CA VAL A 28 -30.45 28.49 22.61
C VAL A 28 -30.98 28.09 21.24
N LYS A 29 -32.30 28.09 21.04
CA LYS A 29 -32.95 27.72 19.76
C LYS A 29 -32.57 28.67 18.62
N GLU A 30 -32.33 29.93 18.88
CA GLU A 30 -31.93 30.90 17.86
C GLU A 30 -30.44 30.79 17.50
N LEU A 31 -29.63 30.38 18.45
CA LEU A 31 -28.17 30.29 18.30
C LEU A 31 -27.67 28.95 17.81
N MET A 32 -28.41 27.87 18.06
CA MET A 32 -28.01 26.53 17.64
C MET A 32 -28.07 26.34 16.11
N ARG A 33 -27.27 25.41 15.61
CA ARG A 33 -27.35 24.89 14.23
C ARG A 33 -28.05 23.53 14.28
N GLY A 34 -29.13 23.37 13.51
CA GLY A 34 -29.91 22.13 13.46
C GLY A 34 -29.32 21.09 12.49
N ASP A 35 -28.58 21.56 11.49
CA ASP A 35 -27.92 20.68 10.49
C ASP A 35 -26.55 20.27 11.04
N THR A 36 -26.49 19.04 11.54
CA THR A 36 -25.31 18.49 12.21
C THR A 36 -25.12 17.06 11.80
N LEU A 37 -23.90 16.74 11.37
CA LEU A 37 -23.51 15.35 11.16
C LEU A 37 -23.67 14.57 12.46
N THR A 38 -24.34 13.44 12.40
CA THR A 38 -24.48 12.50 13.52
C THR A 38 -23.82 11.18 13.13
N LEU A 39 -23.21 10.54 14.10
CA LEU A 39 -22.64 9.20 13.98
C LEU A 39 -23.54 8.20 14.73
N ASN A 40 -23.53 6.96 14.29
CA ASN A 40 -24.21 5.86 14.96
C ASN A 40 -23.15 5.02 15.72
N PRO A 41 -23.46 4.44 16.91
CA PRO A 41 -22.52 3.56 17.61
C PRO A 41 -22.06 2.34 16.83
N MET A 42 -22.79 1.96 15.77
CA MET A 42 -22.46 0.82 14.91
C MET A 42 -21.72 1.22 13.62
N ASP A 43 -21.48 2.52 13.41
CA ASP A 43 -20.70 2.97 12.26
C ASP A 43 -19.25 2.49 12.39
N ASP A 44 -18.61 2.21 11.25
CA ASP A 44 -17.19 1.85 11.21
C ASP A 44 -16.34 3.04 11.68
N ALA A 45 -15.33 2.74 12.51
CA ALA A 45 -14.43 3.76 13.06
C ALA A 45 -13.66 4.51 11.97
N THR A 46 -13.32 3.82 10.86
CA THR A 46 -12.65 4.41 9.71
C THR A 46 -13.56 5.38 8.96
N ASP A 47 -14.85 5.05 8.79
CA ASP A 47 -15.83 5.94 8.17
C ASP A 47 -16.06 7.18 9.02
N ALA A 48 -16.12 7.02 10.34
CA ALA A 48 -16.19 8.12 11.29
C ALA A 48 -14.96 9.03 11.18
N ALA A 49 -13.76 8.47 11.09
CA ALA A 49 -12.50 9.19 10.93
C ALA A 49 -12.48 10.01 9.62
N GLN A 50 -12.91 9.42 8.50
CA GLN A 50 -13.05 10.11 7.22
C GLN A 50 -14.06 11.27 7.27
N ALA A 51 -15.14 11.11 8.05
CA ALA A 51 -16.12 12.18 8.24
C ALA A 51 -15.52 13.36 9.03
N PHE A 52 -14.70 13.08 10.05
CA PHE A 52 -14.00 14.12 10.81
C PHE A 52 -13.04 14.93 9.92
N GLU A 53 -12.26 14.25 9.07
CA GLU A 53 -11.35 14.91 8.12
C GLU A 53 -12.12 15.73 7.07
N ARG A 54 -13.18 15.14 6.48
CA ARG A 54 -13.95 15.79 5.41
C ARG A 54 -14.67 17.05 5.86
N TYR A 55 -15.13 17.10 7.11
CA TYR A 55 -15.96 18.18 7.65
C TYR A 55 -15.24 19.04 8.69
N ASP A 56 -13.93 18.86 8.87
CA ASP A 56 -13.10 19.56 9.86
C ASP A 56 -13.73 19.55 11.27
N LEU A 57 -14.17 18.37 11.71
CA LEU A 57 -14.88 18.26 12.98
C LEU A 57 -13.93 18.21 14.16
N VAL A 58 -14.24 18.94 15.21
CA VAL A 58 -13.57 18.84 16.52
C VAL A 58 -14.26 17.81 17.42
N SER A 59 -15.57 17.67 17.26
CA SER A 59 -16.37 16.63 17.92
C SER A 59 -17.68 16.40 17.18
N ALA A 60 -18.16 15.17 17.18
CA ALA A 60 -19.44 14.78 16.60
C ALA A 60 -20.34 14.11 17.63
N PRO A 61 -21.67 14.33 17.59
CA PRO A 61 -22.61 13.62 18.44
C PRO A 61 -22.83 12.21 17.91
N VAL A 62 -22.88 11.24 18.83
CA VAL A 62 -23.24 9.85 18.55
C VAL A 62 -24.67 9.65 18.98
N VAL A 63 -25.54 9.20 18.09
CA VAL A 63 -26.97 9.01 18.34
C VAL A 63 -27.37 7.56 18.06
N ASP A 64 -28.35 7.07 18.82
CA ASP A 64 -28.98 5.77 18.59
C ASP A 64 -29.99 5.82 17.43
N GLU A 65 -30.56 4.67 17.07
CA GLU A 65 -31.58 4.55 16.02
C GLU A 65 -32.83 5.43 16.26
N THR A 66 -33.08 5.84 17.50
CA THR A 66 -34.20 6.69 17.90
C THR A 66 -33.87 8.18 17.86
N GLY A 67 -32.61 8.54 17.53
CA GLY A 67 -32.09 9.89 17.50
C GLY A 67 -31.72 10.45 18.86
N ARG A 68 -31.56 9.61 19.89
CA ARG A 68 -31.12 10.02 21.22
C ARG A 68 -29.60 10.12 21.26
N LEU A 69 -29.12 11.16 21.89
CA LEU A 69 -27.68 11.34 22.12
C LEU A 69 -27.18 10.30 23.12
N VAL A 70 -26.33 9.38 22.69
CA VAL A 70 -25.73 8.32 23.51
C VAL A 70 -24.28 8.62 23.87
N GLY A 71 -23.61 9.49 23.10
CA GLY A 71 -22.24 9.86 23.36
C GLY A 71 -21.74 10.99 22.45
N ARG A 72 -20.46 11.21 22.51
CA ARG A 72 -19.75 12.08 21.57
C ARG A 72 -18.45 11.41 21.17
N LEU A 73 -18.03 11.63 19.94
CA LEU A 73 -16.70 11.29 19.46
C LEU A 73 -15.91 12.59 19.34
N THR A 74 -14.65 12.60 19.78
CA THR A 74 -13.75 13.76 19.70
C THR A 74 -12.63 13.49 18.68
N VAL A 75 -12.02 14.56 18.18
CA VAL A 75 -10.91 14.46 17.22
C VAL A 75 -9.73 13.68 17.82
N ASP A 76 -9.49 13.76 19.11
CA ASP A 76 -8.39 13.03 19.78
C ASP A 76 -8.61 11.52 19.68
N GLU A 77 -9.85 11.04 19.96
CA GLU A 77 -10.24 9.63 19.85
C GLU A 77 -10.13 9.14 18.39
N VAL A 78 -10.53 10.00 17.43
CA VAL A 78 -10.41 9.70 16.00
C VAL A 78 -8.93 9.60 15.57
N MET A 79 -8.06 10.46 16.10
CA MET A 79 -6.62 10.40 15.78
C MET A 79 -5.98 9.11 16.28
N ASP A 80 -6.41 8.60 17.44
CA ASP A 80 -5.94 7.32 17.96
C ASP A 80 -6.35 6.17 17.02
N VAL A 81 -7.60 6.15 16.55
CA VAL A 81 -8.10 5.15 15.58
C VAL A 81 -7.32 5.21 14.25
N ILE A 82 -7.07 6.42 13.71
CA ILE A 82 -6.31 6.59 12.46
C ILE A 82 -4.88 6.07 12.64
N ARG A 83 -4.26 6.34 13.80
CA ARG A 83 -2.90 5.89 14.08
C ARG A 83 -2.84 4.37 14.19
N GLU A 84 -3.75 3.77 14.95
CA GLU A 84 -3.85 2.32 15.12
C GLU A 84 -4.03 1.61 13.77
N SER A 85 -4.99 2.07 12.95
CA SER A 85 -5.20 1.55 11.58
C SER A 85 -3.96 1.70 10.67
N SER A 86 -3.22 2.82 10.80
CA SER A 86 -2.00 3.02 10.02
C SER A 86 -0.86 2.08 10.45
N ASP A 87 -0.76 1.79 11.74
CA ASP A 87 0.23 0.86 12.28
C ASP A 87 -0.13 -0.59 11.86
N GLU A 88 -1.42 -0.97 11.94
CA GLU A 88 -1.95 -2.26 11.45
C GLU A 88 -1.61 -2.48 9.96
N ASP A 89 -1.89 -1.49 9.10
CA ASP A 89 -1.58 -1.55 7.67
C ASP A 89 -0.08 -1.75 7.41
N ALA A 90 0.77 -1.07 8.19
CA ALA A 90 2.22 -1.18 8.06
C ALA A 90 2.74 -2.56 8.46
N PHE A 91 2.21 -3.15 9.55
CA PHE A 91 2.56 -4.50 9.98
C PHE A 91 2.01 -5.57 9.03
N ALA A 92 0.74 -5.45 8.61
CA ALA A 92 0.10 -6.36 7.68
C ALA A 92 0.84 -6.44 6.33
N ALA A 93 1.37 -5.32 5.84
CA ALA A 93 2.11 -5.27 4.57
C ALA A 93 3.36 -6.16 4.56
N VAL A 94 4.01 -6.32 5.72
CA VAL A 94 5.20 -7.18 5.89
C VAL A 94 4.89 -8.54 6.52
N GLY A 95 3.61 -8.82 6.76
CA GLY A 95 3.16 -10.09 7.34
C GLY A 95 3.46 -10.22 8.84
N LEU A 96 3.43 -9.11 9.55
CA LEU A 96 3.49 -9.07 11.01
C LEU A 96 2.09 -8.87 11.58
N ASP A 97 1.90 -9.31 12.82
CA ASP A 97 0.70 -9.12 13.61
C ASP A 97 0.88 -7.83 14.45
N ASP A 98 -0.13 -6.98 14.52
CA ASP A 98 -0.12 -5.72 15.26
C ASP A 98 -0.05 -5.92 16.79
N GLU A 99 -0.55 -7.06 17.30
CA GLU A 99 -0.47 -7.43 18.71
C GLU A 99 0.95 -7.82 19.18
N GLN A 100 1.98 -7.78 18.30
CA GLN A 100 3.33 -8.16 18.68
C GLN A 100 3.99 -7.14 19.62
N ASP A 101 4.06 -7.49 20.91
CA ASP A 101 4.89 -6.75 21.86
C ASP A 101 6.39 -6.96 21.55
N LEU A 102 7.10 -5.85 21.32
CA LEU A 102 8.55 -5.85 21.07
C LEU A 102 9.35 -6.47 22.23
N PHE A 103 8.82 -6.37 23.46
CA PHE A 103 9.41 -6.90 24.68
C PHE A 103 8.75 -8.18 25.20
N GLY A 104 7.85 -8.76 24.39
CA GLY A 104 7.14 -9.99 24.69
C GLY A 104 8.01 -11.26 24.67
N SER A 105 7.37 -12.41 24.78
CA SER A 105 8.03 -13.72 24.75
C SER A 105 8.74 -13.96 23.40
N ILE A 106 10.03 -14.36 23.45
CA ILE A 106 10.82 -14.74 22.28
C ILE A 106 10.13 -15.83 21.46
N TRP A 107 9.50 -16.79 22.15
CA TRP A 107 8.86 -17.93 21.51
C TRP A 107 7.59 -17.57 20.75
N ASP A 108 6.80 -16.66 21.28
CA ASP A 108 5.58 -16.18 20.62
C ASP A 108 5.92 -15.27 19.45
N ALA A 109 6.92 -14.39 19.60
CA ALA A 109 7.45 -13.59 18.52
C ALA A 109 8.08 -14.42 17.37
N ALA A 110 8.67 -15.59 17.66
CA ALA A 110 9.16 -16.49 16.64
C ALA A 110 8.02 -17.18 15.89
N LYS A 111 7.02 -17.70 16.61
CA LYS A 111 5.89 -18.43 16.01
C LYS A 111 5.05 -17.56 15.09
N SER A 112 4.76 -16.31 15.44
CA SER A 112 3.96 -15.40 14.63
C SER A 112 4.58 -15.14 13.24
N ARG A 113 5.92 -15.18 13.16
CA ARG A 113 6.67 -14.99 11.90
C ARG A 113 6.79 -16.26 11.06
N TRP A 114 6.58 -17.44 11.62
CA TRP A 114 6.85 -18.71 10.92
C TRP A 114 6.03 -18.91 9.66
N ILE A 115 4.79 -18.51 9.66
CA ILE A 115 3.90 -18.65 8.50
C ILE A 115 4.46 -17.85 7.32
N TRP A 116 4.77 -16.57 7.55
CA TRP A 116 5.28 -15.68 6.52
C TRP A 116 6.70 -16.05 6.06
N LEU A 117 7.57 -16.47 6.99
CA LEU A 117 8.90 -17.01 6.63
C LEU A 117 8.77 -18.29 5.82
N GLY A 118 7.83 -19.15 6.14
CA GLY A 118 7.54 -20.37 5.36
C GLY A 118 7.05 -20.03 3.95
N VAL A 119 6.13 -19.08 3.81
CA VAL A 119 5.68 -18.60 2.49
C VAL A 119 6.84 -18.01 1.70
N ASN A 120 7.65 -17.13 2.30
CA ASN A 120 8.83 -16.56 1.65
C ASN A 120 9.84 -17.63 1.22
N LEU A 121 10.05 -18.65 2.02
CA LEU A 121 10.92 -19.77 1.65
C LEU A 121 10.38 -20.53 0.44
N CYS A 122 9.08 -20.82 0.39
CA CYS A 122 8.46 -21.47 -0.75
C CYS A 122 8.57 -20.64 -2.03
N THR A 123 8.33 -19.32 -1.94
CA THR A 123 8.44 -18.40 -3.08
C THR A 123 9.88 -18.31 -3.58
N ALA A 124 10.87 -18.26 -2.67
CA ALA A 124 12.29 -18.27 -3.02
C ALA A 124 12.71 -19.57 -3.71
N PHE A 125 12.22 -20.73 -3.24
CA PHE A 125 12.45 -22.00 -3.93
C PHE A 125 11.84 -22.02 -5.32
N PHE A 126 10.65 -21.47 -5.50
CA PHE A 126 10.05 -21.35 -6.83
C PHE A 126 10.89 -20.47 -7.76
N ALA A 127 11.32 -19.28 -7.30
CA ALA A 127 12.20 -18.41 -8.06
C ALA A 127 13.53 -19.09 -8.42
N SER A 128 14.10 -19.87 -7.50
CA SER A 128 15.29 -20.70 -7.76
C SER A 128 15.03 -21.75 -8.86
N ARG A 129 13.84 -22.34 -8.93
CA ARG A 129 13.47 -23.25 -10.02
C ARG A 129 13.36 -22.56 -11.36
N VAL A 130 12.85 -21.33 -11.39
CA VAL A 130 12.87 -20.51 -12.62
C VAL A 130 14.31 -20.33 -13.12
N ILE A 131 15.27 -20.00 -12.24
CA ILE A 131 16.68 -19.87 -12.59
C ILE A 131 17.24 -21.19 -13.13
N SER A 132 16.92 -22.32 -12.49
CA SER A 132 17.39 -23.66 -12.90
C SER A 132 16.97 -24.02 -14.33
N CYS A 133 15.82 -23.55 -14.81
CA CYS A 133 15.39 -23.77 -16.20
C CYS A 133 16.34 -23.15 -17.23
N PHE A 134 17.17 -22.20 -16.81
CA PHE A 134 18.13 -21.49 -17.67
C PHE A 134 19.58 -21.84 -17.39
N GLU A 135 19.86 -22.93 -16.68
CA GLU A 135 21.22 -23.38 -16.32
C GLU A 135 22.15 -23.47 -17.55
N GLY A 136 21.65 -23.97 -18.69
CA GLY A 136 22.41 -24.04 -19.93
C GLY A 136 22.80 -22.68 -20.50
N THR A 137 22.01 -21.63 -20.28
CA THR A 137 22.34 -20.26 -20.69
C THR A 137 23.33 -19.62 -19.72
N ILE A 138 23.13 -19.83 -18.44
CA ILE A 138 24.01 -19.31 -17.37
C ILE A 138 25.40 -19.94 -17.49
N SER A 139 25.50 -21.23 -17.78
CA SER A 139 26.77 -21.93 -17.98
C SER A 139 27.60 -21.37 -19.15
N LYS A 140 26.92 -20.91 -20.21
CA LYS A 140 27.59 -20.26 -21.36
C LYS A 140 28.05 -18.84 -21.02
N VAL A 141 27.28 -18.11 -20.21
CA VAL A 141 27.54 -16.70 -19.88
C VAL A 141 27.36 -16.52 -18.36
N VAL A 142 28.40 -16.86 -17.61
CA VAL A 142 28.41 -16.82 -16.13
C VAL A 142 28.09 -15.41 -15.60
N ALA A 143 28.43 -14.37 -16.34
CA ALA A 143 28.09 -12.98 -16.01
C ALA A 143 26.61 -12.75 -15.74
N LEU A 144 25.70 -13.55 -16.34
CA LEU A 144 24.27 -13.46 -16.06
C LEU A 144 23.94 -13.71 -14.59
N ALA A 145 24.60 -14.65 -13.95
CA ALA A 145 24.36 -14.97 -12.55
C ALA A 145 24.68 -13.79 -11.61
N THR A 146 25.72 -13.00 -11.92
CA THR A 146 26.12 -11.83 -11.10
C THR A 146 25.15 -10.65 -11.27
N LEU A 147 24.37 -10.61 -12.36
CA LEU A 147 23.43 -9.54 -12.66
C LEU A 147 22.01 -9.82 -12.15
N LEU A 148 21.67 -11.07 -11.81
CA LEU A 148 20.34 -11.47 -11.31
C LEU A 148 19.85 -10.62 -10.12
N PRO A 149 20.66 -10.37 -9.08
CA PRO A 149 20.19 -9.59 -7.92
C PRO A 149 19.79 -8.15 -8.27
N ILE A 150 20.43 -7.55 -9.28
CA ILE A 150 20.12 -6.19 -9.73
C ILE A 150 18.72 -6.13 -10.35
N VAL A 151 18.44 -7.12 -11.21
CA VAL A 151 17.15 -7.18 -11.93
C VAL A 151 15.98 -7.38 -10.96
N ALA A 152 16.10 -8.33 -10.02
CA ALA A 152 15.05 -8.60 -9.04
C ALA A 152 14.87 -7.43 -8.05
N GLY A 153 15.97 -6.92 -7.49
CA GLY A 153 15.91 -5.88 -6.46
C GLY A 153 15.25 -4.58 -6.93
N ILE A 154 15.53 -4.12 -8.14
CA ILE A 154 14.97 -2.86 -8.65
C ILE A 154 13.48 -2.98 -8.95
N ALA A 155 13.05 -4.09 -9.53
CA ALA A 155 11.63 -4.31 -9.82
C ALA A 155 10.79 -4.43 -8.55
N GLY A 156 11.27 -5.19 -7.57
CA GLY A 156 10.63 -5.32 -6.26
C GLY A 156 10.49 -3.98 -5.54
N ASN A 157 11.53 -3.15 -5.56
CA ASN A 157 11.48 -1.80 -4.98
C ASN A 157 10.46 -0.91 -5.68
N THR A 158 10.44 -0.89 -7.02
CA THR A 158 9.44 -0.11 -7.77
C THR A 158 8.02 -0.57 -7.46
N GLY A 159 7.80 -1.87 -7.45
CA GLY A 159 6.49 -2.43 -7.12
C GLY A 159 6.05 -2.09 -5.70
N ASN A 160 6.95 -2.16 -4.71
CA ASN A 160 6.64 -1.79 -3.33
C ASN A 160 6.31 -0.29 -3.19
N GLN A 161 6.97 0.60 -3.94
CA GLN A 161 6.62 2.02 -3.96
C GLN A 161 5.19 2.24 -4.45
N THR A 162 4.82 1.62 -5.57
CA THR A 162 3.46 1.71 -6.11
C THR A 162 2.43 1.08 -5.17
N LEU A 163 2.75 -0.10 -4.60
CA LEU A 163 1.90 -0.80 -3.64
C LEU A 163 1.60 0.05 -2.41
N THR A 164 2.63 0.61 -1.77
CA THR A 164 2.48 1.45 -0.57
C THR A 164 1.61 2.68 -0.85
N LEU A 165 1.83 3.37 -1.98
CA LEU A 165 1.00 4.50 -2.38
C LEU A 165 -0.45 4.09 -2.61
N LEU A 166 -0.67 2.93 -3.22
CA LEU A 166 -2.02 2.44 -3.51
C LEU A 166 -2.76 2.01 -2.25
N VAL A 167 -2.13 1.23 -1.36
CA VAL A 167 -2.75 0.79 -0.09
C VAL A 167 -3.18 2.00 0.71
N ARG A 168 -2.30 2.99 0.88
CA ARG A 168 -2.63 4.25 1.55
C ARG A 168 -3.81 4.98 0.88
N SER A 169 -3.81 5.07 -0.46
CA SER A 169 -4.89 5.77 -1.19
C SER A 169 -6.23 5.01 -1.12
N LEU A 170 -6.18 3.68 -0.97
CA LEU A 170 -7.36 2.85 -0.75
C LEU A 170 -7.94 3.05 0.66
N ALA A 171 -7.08 3.12 1.67
CA ALA A 171 -7.46 3.39 3.07
C ALA A 171 -8.12 4.79 3.19
N MET A 172 -7.58 5.80 2.50
CA MET A 172 -8.15 7.15 2.46
C MET A 172 -9.38 7.30 1.54
N GLY A 173 -9.89 6.22 0.93
CA GLY A 173 -11.04 6.28 0.03
C GLY A 173 -10.83 7.09 -1.26
N GLN A 174 -9.58 7.42 -1.63
CA GLN A 174 -9.25 8.22 -2.80
C GLN A 174 -9.36 7.44 -4.11
N VAL A 175 -9.29 6.10 -4.05
CA VAL A 175 -9.37 5.23 -5.22
C VAL A 175 -10.77 4.67 -5.37
N THR A 176 -11.44 5.13 -6.42
CA THR A 176 -12.78 4.72 -6.81
C THR A 176 -12.77 3.99 -8.16
N SER A 177 -13.81 3.24 -8.48
CA SER A 177 -13.91 2.56 -9.78
C SER A 177 -13.80 3.52 -10.98
N ALA A 178 -14.13 4.79 -10.79
CA ALA A 178 -14.08 5.80 -11.84
C ALA A 178 -12.65 6.27 -12.17
N ASN A 179 -11.72 6.26 -11.21
CA ASN A 179 -10.36 6.78 -11.40
C ASN A 179 -9.27 5.71 -11.50
N GLN A 180 -9.61 4.43 -11.33
CA GLN A 180 -8.65 3.33 -11.40
C GLN A 180 -7.88 3.29 -12.72
N LEU A 181 -8.55 3.52 -13.86
CA LEU A 181 -7.91 3.47 -15.18
C LEU A 181 -6.88 4.60 -15.34
N ASP A 182 -7.15 5.77 -14.83
CA ASP A 182 -6.22 6.90 -14.91
C ASP A 182 -5.02 6.70 -13.99
N LEU A 183 -5.22 6.05 -12.84
CA LEU A 183 -4.14 5.60 -11.98
C LEU A 183 -3.24 4.58 -12.70
N PHE A 184 -3.82 3.58 -13.37
CA PHE A 184 -3.05 2.61 -14.18
C PHE A 184 -2.21 3.30 -15.26
N LYS A 185 -2.80 4.23 -16.01
CA LYS A 185 -2.06 4.99 -17.05
C LYS A 185 -0.92 5.78 -16.45
N LYS A 186 -1.16 6.46 -15.32
CA LYS A 186 -0.15 7.25 -14.62
C LYS A 186 1.02 6.37 -14.18
N GLU A 187 0.76 5.29 -13.45
CA GLU A 187 1.80 4.40 -12.95
C GLU A 187 2.55 3.69 -14.08
N PHE A 188 1.87 3.32 -15.17
CA PHE A 188 2.53 2.79 -16.36
C PHE A 188 3.49 3.80 -17.00
N CYS A 189 3.09 5.07 -17.13
CA CYS A 189 3.97 6.12 -17.66
C CYS A 189 5.17 6.37 -16.73
N VAL A 190 4.96 6.38 -15.40
CA VAL A 190 6.04 6.52 -14.42
C VAL A 190 7.01 5.35 -14.53
N ALA A 191 6.49 4.11 -14.61
CA ALA A 191 7.31 2.91 -14.77
C ALA A 191 8.08 2.91 -16.10
N LEU A 192 7.48 3.38 -17.19
CA LEU A 192 8.13 3.49 -18.48
C LEU A 192 9.30 4.48 -18.42
N ILE A 193 9.10 5.67 -17.86
CA ILE A 193 10.15 6.69 -17.70
C ILE A 193 11.29 6.15 -16.83
N ASN A 194 10.96 5.59 -15.66
CA ASN A 194 11.94 5.00 -14.76
C ASN A 194 12.67 3.81 -15.41
N GLY A 195 11.94 2.96 -16.12
CA GLY A 195 12.51 1.82 -16.83
C GLY A 195 13.49 2.22 -17.93
N LEU A 196 13.20 3.28 -18.68
CA LEU A 196 14.11 3.82 -19.68
C LEU A 196 15.37 4.40 -19.04
N ILE A 197 15.24 5.20 -17.99
CA ILE A 197 16.37 5.85 -17.32
C ILE A 197 17.25 4.81 -16.59
N TRP A 198 16.67 4.06 -15.68
CA TRP A 198 17.43 3.09 -14.86
C TRP A 198 17.85 1.87 -15.68
N GLY A 199 17.07 1.47 -16.67
CA GLY A 199 17.46 0.46 -17.64
C GLY A 199 18.69 0.87 -18.44
N ALA A 200 18.72 2.13 -18.95
CA ALA A 200 19.89 2.65 -19.68
C ALA A 200 21.13 2.73 -18.79
N ILE A 201 20.99 3.15 -17.52
CA ILE A 201 22.10 3.18 -16.57
C ILE A 201 22.60 1.76 -16.27
N ALA A 202 21.71 0.83 -15.95
CA ALA A 202 22.07 -0.55 -15.62
C ALA A 202 22.67 -1.29 -16.84
N GLY A 203 22.08 -1.08 -18.02
CA GLY A 203 22.61 -1.62 -19.28
C GLY A 203 23.99 -1.05 -19.63
N GLY A 204 24.18 0.27 -19.46
CA GLY A 204 25.47 0.93 -19.64
C GLY A 204 26.53 0.44 -18.68
N LEU A 205 26.20 0.28 -17.41
CA LEU A 205 27.11 -0.29 -16.40
C LEU A 205 27.44 -1.75 -16.72
N ALA A 206 26.46 -2.57 -17.10
CA ALA A 206 26.72 -3.95 -17.52
C ALA A 206 27.65 -4.02 -18.74
N TRP A 207 27.41 -3.14 -19.73
CA TRP A 207 28.31 -3.04 -20.88
C TRP A 207 29.75 -2.65 -20.46
N LEU A 208 29.92 -1.65 -19.61
CA LEU A 208 31.24 -1.19 -19.12
C LEU A 208 31.95 -2.27 -18.30
N LEU A 209 31.24 -2.98 -17.42
CA LEU A 209 31.82 -4.05 -16.60
C LEU A 209 32.36 -5.23 -17.41
N TYR A 210 31.77 -5.45 -18.58
CA TYR A 210 32.11 -6.57 -19.47
C TYR A 210 32.64 -6.10 -20.83
N ALA A 211 33.16 -4.86 -20.90
CA ALA A 211 33.64 -4.24 -22.16
C ALA A 211 34.80 -5.02 -22.81
N ASP A 212 35.63 -5.69 -22.01
CA ASP A 212 36.75 -6.51 -22.48
C ASP A 212 36.32 -7.81 -23.16
N SER A 213 35.03 -8.15 -23.11
CA SER A 213 34.48 -9.35 -23.73
C SER A 213 33.61 -8.99 -24.94
N ASP A 214 33.62 -9.83 -25.98
CA ASP A 214 32.71 -9.71 -27.13
C ASP A 214 31.22 -9.75 -26.74
N LEU A 215 30.93 -10.12 -25.51
CA LEU A 215 29.57 -10.24 -24.95
C LEU A 215 29.08 -8.95 -24.31
N GLY A 216 29.94 -7.97 -24.03
CA GLY A 216 29.62 -6.77 -23.24
C GLY A 216 28.40 -5.99 -23.79
N MET A 217 28.39 -5.74 -25.10
CA MET A 217 27.27 -5.02 -25.73
C MET A 217 25.94 -5.79 -25.65
N LYS A 218 25.98 -7.11 -25.85
CA LYS A 218 24.80 -7.96 -25.72
C LYS A 218 24.29 -8.01 -24.28
N LEU A 219 25.19 -8.13 -23.30
CA LEU A 219 24.85 -8.08 -21.88
C LEU A 219 24.22 -6.75 -21.50
N GLY A 220 24.77 -5.63 -21.98
CA GLY A 220 24.22 -4.30 -21.77
C GLY A 220 22.81 -4.17 -22.30
N LEU A 221 22.58 -4.64 -23.54
CA LEU A 221 21.25 -4.59 -24.16
C LEU A 221 20.23 -5.49 -23.45
N VAL A 222 20.62 -6.71 -23.10
CA VAL A 222 19.75 -7.65 -22.33
C VAL A 222 19.40 -7.04 -20.97
N MET A 223 20.38 -6.44 -20.28
CA MET A 223 20.16 -5.78 -19.00
C MET A 223 19.22 -4.59 -19.13
N PHE A 224 19.40 -3.73 -20.14
CA PHE A 224 18.51 -2.63 -20.43
C PHE A 224 17.06 -3.08 -20.62
N LEU A 225 16.84 -4.04 -21.52
CA LEU A 225 15.49 -4.54 -21.82
C LEU A 225 14.86 -5.25 -20.63
N ALA A 226 15.63 -6.06 -19.91
CA ALA A 226 15.14 -6.76 -18.74
C ALA A 226 14.72 -5.77 -17.64
N MET A 227 15.54 -4.75 -17.36
CA MET A 227 15.22 -3.71 -16.39
C MET A 227 13.97 -2.93 -16.75
N LEU A 228 13.87 -2.49 -18.02
CA LEU A 228 12.70 -1.78 -18.54
C LEU A 228 11.41 -2.60 -18.33
N LEU A 229 11.40 -3.84 -18.79
CA LEU A 229 10.24 -4.72 -18.68
C LEU A 229 9.91 -5.03 -17.21
N ASN A 230 10.92 -5.28 -16.40
CA ASN A 230 10.74 -5.68 -15.02
C ASN A 230 10.21 -4.55 -14.14
N ILE A 231 10.66 -3.31 -14.37
CA ILE A 231 10.12 -2.11 -13.70
C ILE A 231 8.64 -1.92 -14.04
N ILE A 232 8.27 -2.11 -15.31
CA ILE A 232 6.86 -2.04 -15.75
C ILE A 232 6.03 -3.13 -15.08
N VAL A 233 6.53 -4.37 -15.07
CA VAL A 233 5.84 -5.48 -14.39
C VAL A 233 5.70 -5.22 -12.90
N GLY A 234 6.75 -4.74 -12.23
CA GLY A 234 6.71 -4.38 -10.81
C GLY A 234 5.62 -3.36 -10.49
N ALA A 235 5.55 -2.27 -11.25
CA ALA A 235 4.52 -1.24 -11.06
C ALA A 235 3.10 -1.79 -11.30
N ILE A 236 2.90 -2.56 -12.37
CA ILE A 236 1.59 -3.17 -12.67
C ILE A 236 1.17 -4.15 -11.58
N VAL A 237 2.06 -5.00 -11.10
CA VAL A 237 1.79 -5.95 -10.02
C VAL A 237 1.51 -5.22 -8.71
N GLY A 238 2.25 -4.14 -8.42
CA GLY A 238 2.02 -3.26 -7.28
C GLY A 238 0.62 -2.63 -7.26
N LEU A 239 0.00 -2.44 -8.43
CA LEU A 239 -1.40 -2.01 -8.54
C LEU A 239 -2.39 -3.18 -8.46
N ILE A 240 -2.12 -4.26 -9.20
CA ILE A 240 -3.06 -5.38 -9.35
C ILE A 240 -3.27 -6.12 -8.03
N VAL A 241 -2.20 -6.37 -7.26
CA VAL A 241 -2.27 -7.18 -6.03
C VAL A 241 -3.23 -6.57 -5.01
N PRO A 242 -3.09 -5.30 -4.55
CA PRO A 242 -4.01 -4.73 -3.57
C PRO A 242 -5.45 -4.58 -4.10
N LEU A 243 -5.61 -4.21 -5.39
CA LEU A 243 -6.94 -4.09 -5.99
C LEU A 243 -7.66 -5.43 -6.05
N THR A 244 -6.93 -6.49 -6.33
CA THR A 244 -7.47 -7.85 -6.36
C THR A 244 -7.87 -8.32 -4.97
N LEU A 245 -7.04 -8.10 -3.95
CA LEU A 245 -7.36 -8.41 -2.55
C LEU A 245 -8.62 -7.67 -2.10
N LYS A 246 -8.70 -6.36 -2.37
CA LYS A 246 -9.90 -5.56 -2.08
C LYS A 246 -11.14 -6.09 -2.80
N HIS A 247 -11.02 -6.50 -4.06
CA HIS A 247 -12.15 -7.06 -4.82
C HIS A 247 -12.69 -8.36 -4.18
N PHE A 248 -11.82 -9.17 -3.59
CA PHE A 248 -12.20 -10.38 -2.84
C PHE A 248 -12.61 -10.11 -1.38
N GLY A 249 -12.75 -8.85 -0.98
CA GLY A 249 -13.10 -8.48 0.40
C GLY A 249 -12.02 -8.82 1.42
N ARG A 250 -10.75 -8.87 0.97
CA ARG A 250 -9.58 -9.06 1.82
C ARG A 250 -8.88 -7.72 2.01
N ASP A 251 -8.18 -7.60 3.13
CA ASP A 251 -7.34 -6.45 3.39
C ASP A 251 -6.27 -6.30 2.30
N PRO A 252 -6.23 -5.15 1.58
CA PRO A 252 -5.25 -4.90 0.52
C PRO A 252 -3.81 -4.81 1.02
N ALA A 253 -3.56 -4.56 2.31
CA ALA A 253 -2.22 -4.54 2.90
C ALA A 253 -1.69 -5.95 3.16
N MET A 254 -2.57 -6.91 3.54
CA MET A 254 -2.19 -8.22 4.03
C MET A 254 -1.35 -9.03 3.04
N GLY A 255 -0.06 -9.22 3.34
CA GLY A 255 0.86 -10.05 2.55
C GLY A 255 1.12 -9.56 1.12
N SER A 256 0.66 -8.36 0.77
CA SER A 256 0.80 -7.79 -0.57
C SER A 256 2.26 -7.67 -0.99
N SER A 257 3.16 -7.29 -0.08
CA SER A 257 4.60 -7.20 -0.36
C SER A 257 5.23 -8.56 -0.66
N VAL A 258 4.79 -9.63 0.02
CA VAL A 258 5.27 -11.00 -0.22
C VAL A 258 4.84 -11.51 -1.60
N LEU A 259 3.57 -11.30 -1.96
CA LEU A 259 3.05 -11.64 -3.29
C LEU A 259 3.75 -10.85 -4.40
N LEU A 260 3.96 -9.55 -4.16
CA LEU A 260 4.69 -8.68 -5.07
C LEU A 260 6.11 -9.20 -5.29
N THR A 261 6.88 -9.46 -4.23
CA THR A 261 8.25 -9.96 -4.31
C THR A 261 8.30 -11.29 -5.05
N PHE A 262 7.38 -12.20 -4.75
CA PHE A 262 7.29 -13.48 -5.47
C PHE A 262 7.15 -13.29 -6.99
N ILE A 263 6.23 -12.42 -7.42
CA ILE A 263 5.96 -12.20 -8.85
C ILE A 263 7.11 -11.45 -9.50
N THR A 264 7.68 -10.44 -8.84
CA THR A 264 8.78 -9.64 -9.41
C THR A 264 10.08 -10.41 -9.49
N ASP A 265 10.40 -11.25 -8.51
CA ASP A 265 11.60 -12.08 -8.54
C ASP A 265 11.49 -13.17 -9.59
N SER A 266 10.43 -13.99 -9.53
CA SER A 266 10.21 -15.08 -10.48
C SER A 266 10.05 -14.57 -11.91
N GLY A 267 9.23 -13.52 -12.11
CA GLY A 267 9.02 -12.87 -13.41
C GLY A 267 10.27 -12.18 -13.92
N GLY A 268 11.01 -11.51 -13.03
CA GLY A 268 12.24 -10.82 -13.35
C GLY A 268 13.34 -11.77 -13.83
N PHE A 269 13.52 -12.90 -13.14
CA PHE A 269 14.46 -13.93 -13.58
C PHE A 269 14.02 -14.53 -14.91
N LEU A 270 12.73 -14.81 -15.08
CA LEU A 270 12.19 -15.33 -16.33
C LEU A 270 12.43 -14.37 -17.50
N ILE A 271 12.16 -13.08 -17.33
CA ILE A 271 12.35 -12.04 -18.36
C ILE A 271 13.84 -11.91 -18.69
N PHE A 272 14.69 -11.73 -17.68
CA PHE A 272 16.12 -11.52 -17.88
C PHE A 272 16.81 -12.72 -18.53
N LEU A 273 16.62 -13.90 -17.97
CA LEU A 273 17.25 -15.12 -18.50
C LEU A 273 16.60 -15.58 -19.82
N GLY A 274 15.31 -15.33 -20.02
CA GLY A 274 14.62 -15.55 -21.29
C GLY A 274 15.20 -14.67 -22.41
N LEU A 275 15.36 -13.37 -22.17
CA LEU A 275 16.02 -12.46 -23.08
C LEU A 275 17.48 -12.88 -23.33
N ALA A 276 18.21 -13.22 -22.26
CA ALA A 276 19.58 -13.69 -22.40
C ALA A 276 19.64 -14.95 -23.28
N THR A 277 18.75 -15.92 -23.09
CA THR A 277 18.70 -17.12 -23.91
C THR A 277 18.44 -16.81 -25.38
N PHE A 278 17.60 -15.81 -25.66
CA PHE A 278 17.33 -15.38 -27.03
C PHE A 278 18.54 -14.69 -27.68
N PHE A 279 19.25 -13.81 -26.96
CA PHE A 279 20.39 -13.04 -27.50
C PHE A 279 21.70 -13.81 -27.56
N PHE A 280 21.88 -14.87 -26.74
CA PHE A 280 23.09 -15.69 -26.65
C PHE A 280 22.94 -17.10 -27.24
N ARG A 281 21.90 -17.31 -28.00
CA ARG A 281 21.59 -18.58 -28.69
C ARG A 281 22.57 -18.94 -29.81
#